data_d23f9715e2ab76966e0269d4c4035813
#
_entry.id   d23f9715e2ab76966e0269d4c4035813
#
_cell.length_a   1.000
_cell.length_b   1.000
_cell.length_c   1.000
_cell.angle_alpha   90.00
_cell.angle_beta   90.00
_cell.angle_gamma   90.00
#
_symmetry.space_group_name_H-M   'P 1'
#
loop_
_entity.id
_entity.type
_entity.pdbx_description
1 polymer ?
#
loop_
_entity_poly.entity_id
_entity_poly.type
_entity_poly.pdbx_seq_one_letter_code
_entity_poly.pdbx_strand_id
1 'polypeptide(L)'
;AIHGGYEHTTQLIQQVNSFNEGFFVDGTPIKHPGKPFHFGVAAYPEKHEEAPNLEMDMQYLKMKQDLGAEYAVTQLFYDNQKYFDFVEKARANGITIPIIPGIKPFAKLSQLTVVPRTFHCDLPQALATEAIKCKTDDDAKALGVEWTTAQCQELYNAGVKNIHFYTVSA
;
A
#
# COMPACT_ATOMS: atom_id res chain seq x y z
N ALA A 1 9.36 -15.03 10.87
CA ALA A 1 9.85 -13.90 11.67
C ALA A 1 11.36 -14.05 11.87
N ILE A 2 12.11 -12.95 11.73
CA ILE A 2 13.55 -12.93 12.06
C ILE A 2 13.65 -13.01 13.57
N HIS A 3 14.45 -13.91 14.09
CA HIS A 3 14.68 -14.07 15.54
C HIS A 3 15.14 -12.73 16.14
N GLY A 4 14.35 -12.15 17.06
CA GLY A 4 14.62 -10.85 17.67
C GLY A 4 14.04 -9.63 16.95
N GLY A 5 13.26 -9.83 15.89
CA GLY A 5 12.51 -8.75 15.23
C GLY A 5 11.15 -8.48 15.91
N TYR A 6 10.54 -7.35 15.56
CA TYR A 6 9.20 -7.03 16.02
C TYR A 6 8.14 -7.85 15.27
N GLU A 7 7.08 -8.23 15.99
CA GLU A 7 5.93 -8.95 15.41
C GLU A 7 4.98 -7.98 14.69
N HIS A 8 4.88 -6.74 15.18
CA HIS A 8 3.94 -5.75 14.65
C HIS A 8 4.62 -4.44 14.27
N THR A 9 4.14 -3.81 13.20
CA THR A 9 4.61 -2.50 12.72
C THR A 9 4.52 -1.41 13.79
N THR A 10 3.53 -1.45 14.68
CA THR A 10 3.37 -0.49 15.77
C THR A 10 4.58 -0.47 16.73
N GLN A 11 5.19 -1.62 16.98
CA GLN A 11 6.41 -1.71 17.80
C GLN A 11 7.61 -1.04 17.11
N LEU A 12 7.72 -1.21 15.79
CA LEU A 12 8.76 -0.52 15.01
C LEU A 12 8.53 1.01 15.02
N ILE A 13 7.28 1.46 14.90
CA ILE A 13 6.93 2.88 14.98
C ILE A 13 7.33 3.46 16.35
N GLN A 14 7.07 2.75 17.44
CA GLN A 14 7.48 3.16 18.78
C GLN A 14 9.01 3.32 18.90
N GLN A 15 9.76 2.41 18.27
CA GLN A 15 11.22 2.54 18.21
C GLN A 15 11.65 3.78 17.44
N VAL A 16 11.04 4.06 16.28
CA VAL A 16 11.34 5.27 15.49
C VAL A 16 11.01 6.53 16.29
N ASN A 17 9.90 6.54 17.01
CA ASN A 17 9.52 7.66 17.87
C ASN A 17 10.52 7.86 19.01
N SER A 18 10.98 6.77 19.65
CA SER A 18 12.03 6.85 20.68
C SER A 18 13.32 7.48 20.11
N PHE A 19 13.73 7.13 18.90
CA PHE A 19 14.87 7.75 18.23
C PHE A 19 14.64 9.25 17.96
N ASN A 20 13.43 9.64 17.55
CA ASN A 20 13.07 11.03 17.34
C ASN A 20 13.07 11.84 18.64
N GLU A 21 12.78 11.20 19.77
CA GLU A 21 12.86 11.76 21.12
C GLU A 21 14.30 11.79 21.69
N GLY A 22 15.27 11.19 20.99
CA GLY A 22 16.68 11.18 21.38
C GLY A 22 17.08 10.02 22.28
N PHE A 23 16.35 8.91 22.25
CA PHE A 23 16.62 7.72 23.05
C PHE A 23 16.69 6.45 22.21
N PHE A 24 17.55 5.51 22.60
CA PHE A 24 17.48 4.14 22.14
C PHE A 24 16.33 3.39 22.84
N VAL A 25 15.98 2.21 22.33
CA VAL A 25 14.87 1.39 22.87
C VAL A 25 15.06 1.00 24.35
N ASP A 26 16.31 0.86 24.77
CA ASP A 26 16.70 0.56 26.16
C ASP A 26 16.69 1.80 27.07
N GLY A 27 16.28 2.97 26.56
CA GLY A 27 16.27 4.25 27.28
C GLY A 27 17.62 4.97 27.35
N THR A 28 18.65 4.44 26.69
CA THR A 28 19.97 5.10 26.62
C THR A 28 19.88 6.37 25.75
N PRO A 29 20.33 7.55 26.22
CA PRO A 29 20.32 8.79 25.43
C PRO A 29 21.24 8.71 24.21
N ILE A 30 20.75 9.23 23.06
CA ILE A 30 21.56 9.38 21.85
C ILE A 30 22.42 10.64 21.98
N LYS A 31 23.74 10.47 21.97
CA LYS A 31 24.68 11.59 22.16
C LYS A 31 24.61 12.66 21.07
N HIS A 32 24.30 12.28 19.86
CA HIS A 32 24.20 13.16 18.69
C HIS A 32 22.94 12.83 17.90
N PRO A 33 21.76 13.26 18.36
CA PRO A 33 20.52 13.02 17.62
C PRO A 33 20.60 13.71 16.25
N GLY A 34 20.29 12.97 15.21
CA GLY A 34 20.17 13.47 13.85
C GLY A 34 18.86 14.26 13.63
N LYS A 35 18.52 14.48 12.36
CA LYS A 35 17.17 14.97 12.02
C LYS A 35 16.13 13.90 12.34
N PRO A 36 14.91 14.28 12.74
CA PRO A 36 13.84 13.33 12.97
C PRO A 36 13.56 12.46 11.74
N PHE A 37 13.21 11.21 11.96
CA PHE A 37 12.71 10.32 10.93
C PHE A 37 11.26 10.68 10.60
N HIS A 38 10.97 10.82 9.32
CA HIS A 38 9.63 10.91 8.77
C HIS A 38 9.26 9.54 8.18
N PHE A 39 8.06 9.06 8.43
CA PHE A 39 7.68 7.73 7.97
C PHE A 39 6.24 7.64 7.49
N GLY A 40 6.04 6.77 6.52
CA GLY A 40 4.75 6.32 6.05
C GLY A 40 4.50 4.87 6.41
N VAL A 41 3.26 4.44 6.26
CA VAL A 41 2.82 3.08 6.58
C VAL A 41 2.07 2.45 5.42
N ALA A 42 1.98 1.12 5.42
CA ALA A 42 1.17 0.39 4.46
C ALA A 42 -0.33 0.48 4.82
N ALA A 43 -1.15 0.53 3.77
CA ALA A 43 -2.60 0.42 3.82
C ALA A 43 -3.08 -0.64 2.82
N TYR A 44 -4.26 -1.21 3.02
CA TYR A 44 -4.75 -2.36 2.25
C TYR A 44 -6.20 -2.13 1.79
N PRO A 45 -6.42 -1.66 0.55
CA PRO A 45 -7.77 -1.38 0.03
C PRO A 45 -8.68 -2.61 0.02
N GLU A 46 -8.10 -3.79 -0.18
CA GLU A 46 -8.81 -5.06 -0.25
C GLU A 46 -8.68 -5.92 1.02
N LYS A 47 -8.24 -5.34 2.13
CA LYS A 47 -7.95 -5.95 3.43
C LYS A 47 -6.55 -6.61 3.48
N HIS A 48 -5.86 -6.44 4.60
CA HIS A 48 -4.65 -7.21 4.90
C HIS A 48 -4.97 -8.68 5.12
N GLU A 49 -4.12 -9.59 4.63
CA GLU A 49 -4.33 -11.04 4.74
C GLU A 49 -4.59 -11.48 6.18
N GLU A 50 -3.78 -11.00 7.13
CA GLU A 50 -3.88 -11.36 8.55
C GLU A 50 -5.00 -10.60 9.30
N ALA A 51 -5.60 -9.55 8.73
CA ALA A 51 -6.67 -8.84 9.39
C ALA A 51 -7.96 -9.68 9.37
N PRO A 52 -8.67 -9.82 10.50
CA PRO A 52 -9.95 -10.54 10.54
C PRO A 52 -11.01 -9.94 9.61
N ASN A 53 -11.06 -8.63 9.53
CA ASN A 53 -11.99 -7.87 8.67
C ASN A 53 -11.43 -6.48 8.37
N LEU A 54 -12.10 -5.74 7.48
CA LEU A 54 -11.68 -4.41 7.05
C LEU A 54 -11.78 -3.37 8.19
N GLU A 55 -12.71 -3.54 9.14
CA GLU A 55 -12.83 -2.65 10.31
C GLU A 55 -11.59 -2.72 11.20
N MET A 56 -11.08 -3.90 11.44
CA MET A 56 -9.83 -4.09 12.20
C MET A 56 -8.64 -3.48 11.47
N ASP A 57 -8.59 -3.62 10.16
CA ASP A 57 -7.54 -3.01 9.33
C ASP A 57 -7.57 -1.48 9.40
N MET A 58 -8.79 -0.88 9.40
CA MET A 58 -8.97 0.55 9.62
C MET A 58 -8.52 1.00 11.02
N GLN A 59 -8.81 0.21 12.05
CA GLN A 59 -8.35 0.50 13.41
C GLN A 59 -6.82 0.47 13.50
N TYR A 60 -6.17 -0.52 12.87
CA TYR A 60 -4.72 -0.58 12.81
C TYR A 60 -4.11 0.60 12.05
N LEU A 61 -4.73 1.04 10.95
CA LEU A 61 -4.26 2.21 10.22
C LEU A 61 -4.44 3.49 11.06
N LYS A 62 -5.56 3.62 11.76
CA LYS A 62 -5.80 4.73 12.70
C LYS A 62 -4.75 4.75 13.81
N MET A 63 -4.45 3.61 14.42
CA MET A 63 -3.39 3.50 15.44
C MET A 63 -2.03 3.95 14.89
N LYS A 64 -1.68 3.56 13.68
CA LYS A 64 -0.41 3.97 13.05
C LYS A 64 -0.37 5.49 12.81
N GLN A 65 -1.49 6.10 12.38
CA GLN A 65 -1.61 7.55 12.28
C GLN A 65 -1.42 8.22 13.64
N ASP A 66 -2.08 7.72 14.68
CA ASP A 66 -2.01 8.30 16.03
C ASP A 66 -0.61 8.17 16.65
N LEU A 67 0.17 7.18 16.20
CA LEU A 67 1.57 7.01 16.53
C LEU A 67 2.53 7.89 15.68
N GLY A 68 2.01 8.72 14.78
CA GLY A 68 2.79 9.70 14.03
C GLY A 68 3.11 9.33 12.58
N ALA A 69 2.46 8.34 11.99
CA ALA A 69 2.58 8.11 10.56
C ALA A 69 2.05 9.34 9.77
N GLU A 70 2.83 9.82 8.82
CA GLU A 70 2.53 11.06 8.08
C GLU A 70 1.77 10.81 6.79
N TYR A 71 1.85 9.61 6.24
CA TYR A 71 1.12 9.17 5.04
C TYR A 71 0.96 7.65 5.03
N ALA A 72 0.09 7.17 4.18
CA ALA A 72 -0.04 5.75 3.89
C ALA A 72 0.14 5.49 2.40
N VAL A 73 0.78 4.37 2.05
CA VAL A 73 0.84 3.87 0.66
C VAL A 73 0.04 2.58 0.61
N THR A 74 -0.88 2.49 -0.34
CA THR A 74 -1.70 1.28 -0.44
C THR A 74 -0.93 0.11 -1.05
N GLN A 75 -1.32 -1.12 -0.68
CA GLN A 75 -1.01 -2.28 -1.49
C GLN A 75 -1.55 -2.06 -2.91
N LEU A 76 -0.93 -2.69 -3.89
CA LEU A 76 -1.39 -2.62 -5.28
C LEU A 76 -2.82 -3.16 -5.41
N PHE A 77 -3.57 -2.61 -6.35
CA PHE A 77 -4.93 -3.01 -6.72
C PHE A 77 -5.13 -2.77 -8.22
N TYR A 78 -6.12 -3.44 -8.80
CA TYR A 78 -6.48 -3.30 -10.23
C TYR A 78 -7.84 -2.64 -10.44
N ASP A 79 -8.61 -2.45 -9.36
CA ASP A 79 -9.92 -1.79 -9.36
C ASP A 79 -9.86 -0.51 -8.52
N ASN A 80 -9.99 0.64 -9.18
CA ASN A 80 -9.96 1.95 -8.50
C ASN A 80 -11.11 2.14 -7.53
N GLN A 81 -12.26 1.48 -7.72
CA GLN A 81 -13.37 1.57 -6.78
C GLN A 81 -12.99 1.07 -5.39
N LYS A 82 -12.16 0.02 -5.31
CA LYS A 82 -11.62 -0.47 -4.03
C LYS A 82 -10.84 0.62 -3.27
N TYR A 83 -10.04 1.40 -4.02
CA TYR A 83 -9.31 2.52 -3.44
C TYR A 83 -10.23 3.64 -2.98
N PHE A 84 -11.22 4.02 -3.80
CA PHE A 84 -12.15 5.09 -3.44
C PHE A 84 -12.99 4.72 -2.21
N ASP A 85 -13.53 3.51 -2.17
CA ASP A 85 -14.30 3.00 -1.02
C ASP A 85 -13.43 2.93 0.25
N PHE A 86 -12.17 2.52 0.09
CA PHE A 86 -11.22 2.50 1.19
C PHE A 86 -10.95 3.89 1.74
N VAL A 87 -10.69 4.88 0.87
CA VAL A 87 -10.44 6.26 1.29
C VAL A 87 -11.67 6.85 1.99
N GLU A 88 -12.87 6.66 1.45
CA GLU A 88 -14.12 7.10 2.10
C GLU A 88 -14.24 6.50 3.50
N LYS A 89 -14.09 5.18 3.62
CA LYS A 89 -14.13 4.48 4.92
C LYS A 89 -13.04 4.97 5.87
N ALA A 90 -11.83 5.21 5.39
CA ALA A 90 -10.74 5.75 6.19
C ALA A 90 -11.08 7.14 6.75
N ARG A 91 -11.65 8.02 5.93
CA ARG A 91 -12.08 9.36 6.37
C ARG A 91 -13.21 9.27 7.41
N ALA A 92 -14.17 8.38 7.23
CA ALA A 92 -15.24 8.12 8.20
C ALA A 92 -14.72 7.61 9.56
N ASN A 93 -13.56 6.93 9.56
CA ASN A 93 -12.87 6.46 10.77
C ASN A 93 -11.84 7.46 11.33
N GLY A 94 -11.84 8.71 10.88
CA GLY A 94 -10.95 9.77 11.39
C GLY A 94 -9.49 9.63 10.95
N ILE A 95 -9.21 8.90 9.88
CA ILE A 95 -7.89 8.84 9.25
C ILE A 95 -7.77 10.02 8.31
N THR A 96 -6.85 10.94 8.60
CA THR A 96 -6.68 12.23 7.88
C THR A 96 -5.40 12.30 7.06
N ILE A 97 -4.43 11.44 7.33
CA ILE A 97 -3.17 11.41 6.57
C ILE A 97 -3.42 11.14 5.07
N PRO A 98 -2.53 11.61 4.18
CA PRO A 98 -2.59 11.27 2.77
C PRO A 98 -2.56 9.74 2.57
N ILE A 99 -3.43 9.23 1.71
CA ILE A 99 -3.44 7.83 1.28
C ILE A 99 -3.06 7.81 -0.20
N ILE A 100 -1.86 7.31 -0.47
CA ILE A 100 -1.25 7.31 -1.80
C ILE A 100 -1.56 5.96 -2.46
N PRO A 101 -2.27 5.91 -3.59
CA PRO A 101 -2.54 4.66 -4.28
C PRO A 101 -1.26 4.04 -4.83
N GLY A 102 -1.08 2.75 -4.55
CA GLY A 102 -0.01 1.93 -5.09
C GLY A 102 -0.46 1.21 -6.36
N ILE A 103 0.21 1.47 -7.47
CA ILE A 103 -0.10 0.90 -8.77
C ILE A 103 1.06 0.02 -9.24
N LYS A 104 0.76 -1.16 -9.73
CA LYS A 104 1.75 -2.06 -10.34
C LYS A 104 1.36 -2.41 -11.77
N PRO A 105 2.00 -1.80 -12.78
CA PRO A 105 1.89 -2.27 -14.15
C PRO A 105 2.34 -3.74 -14.26
N PHE A 106 1.70 -4.50 -15.11
CA PHE A 106 2.16 -5.84 -15.47
C PHE A 106 2.66 -5.85 -16.92
N ALA A 107 3.66 -6.70 -17.19
CA ALA A 107 4.33 -6.81 -18.49
C ALA A 107 4.51 -8.26 -18.94
N LYS A 108 4.04 -9.23 -18.19
CA LYS A 108 4.17 -10.66 -18.48
C LYS A 108 2.89 -11.40 -18.16
N LEU A 109 2.57 -12.41 -18.94
CA LEU A 109 1.41 -13.30 -18.72
C LEU A 109 1.41 -13.91 -17.31
N SER A 110 2.57 -14.34 -16.84
CA SER A 110 2.72 -14.92 -15.50
C SER A 110 2.30 -13.96 -14.39
N GLN A 111 2.49 -12.64 -14.57
CA GLN A 111 2.15 -11.63 -13.57
C GLN A 111 0.64 -11.52 -13.36
N LEU A 112 -0.18 -11.80 -14.37
CA LEU A 112 -1.64 -11.82 -14.28
C LEU A 112 -2.17 -12.92 -13.32
N THR A 113 -1.35 -13.91 -13.02
CA THR A 113 -1.71 -14.98 -12.06
C THR A 113 -0.91 -14.85 -10.76
N VAL A 114 0.38 -14.57 -10.85
CA VAL A 114 1.28 -14.53 -9.69
C VAL A 114 1.00 -13.32 -8.82
N VAL A 115 0.80 -12.14 -9.40
CA VAL A 115 0.62 -10.90 -8.63
C VAL A 115 -0.65 -10.93 -7.77
N PRO A 116 -1.86 -11.23 -8.30
CA PRO A 116 -3.06 -11.32 -7.48
C PRO A 116 -2.93 -12.34 -6.35
N ARG A 117 -2.30 -13.47 -6.63
CA ARG A 117 -2.09 -14.56 -5.68
C ARG A 117 -1.13 -14.21 -4.55
N THR A 118 -0.04 -13.48 -4.89
CA THR A 118 1.00 -13.11 -3.93
C THR A 118 0.59 -11.94 -3.04
N PHE A 119 -0.15 -10.99 -3.59
CA PHE A 119 -0.54 -9.75 -2.92
C PHE A 119 -2.00 -9.72 -2.48
N HIS A 120 -2.72 -10.83 -2.66
CA HIS A 120 -4.13 -11.00 -2.25
C HIS A 120 -5.03 -9.88 -2.76
N CYS A 121 -4.81 -9.47 -4.02
CA CYS A 121 -5.62 -8.47 -4.70
C CYS A 121 -6.52 -9.11 -5.77
N ASP A 122 -7.73 -8.58 -5.91
CA ASP A 122 -8.68 -9.04 -6.90
C ASP A 122 -8.27 -8.66 -8.31
N LEU A 123 -8.51 -9.55 -9.26
CA LEU A 123 -8.42 -9.24 -10.68
C LEU A 123 -9.84 -8.92 -11.19
N PRO A 124 -10.14 -7.66 -11.56
CA PRO A 124 -11.47 -7.30 -12.04
C PRO A 124 -11.90 -8.15 -13.25
N GLN A 125 -13.18 -8.47 -13.33
CA GLN A 125 -13.71 -9.31 -14.40
C GLN A 125 -13.39 -8.74 -15.80
N ALA A 126 -13.43 -7.42 -15.96
CA ALA A 126 -13.06 -6.75 -17.21
C ALA A 126 -11.61 -7.01 -17.59
N LEU A 127 -10.67 -6.86 -16.63
CA LEU A 127 -9.26 -7.15 -16.85
C LEU A 127 -9.03 -8.65 -17.11
N ALA A 128 -9.69 -9.54 -16.37
CA ALA A 128 -9.59 -10.97 -16.55
C ALA A 128 -10.05 -11.40 -17.95
N THR A 129 -11.13 -10.80 -18.46
CA THR A 129 -11.66 -11.07 -19.81
C THR A 129 -10.68 -10.68 -20.91
N GLU A 130 -9.98 -9.55 -20.76
CA GLU A 130 -8.94 -9.14 -21.71
C GLU A 130 -7.65 -9.98 -21.54
N ALA A 131 -7.29 -10.29 -20.31
CA ALA A 131 -6.12 -11.11 -19.99
C ALA A 131 -6.15 -12.51 -20.63
N ILE A 132 -7.33 -13.15 -20.71
CA ILE A 132 -7.50 -14.47 -21.35
C ILE A 132 -7.18 -14.42 -22.85
N LYS A 133 -7.29 -13.27 -23.49
CA LYS A 133 -6.99 -13.10 -24.92
C LYS A 133 -5.49 -12.97 -25.19
N CYS A 134 -4.69 -12.59 -24.21
CA CYS A 134 -3.26 -12.46 -24.31
C CYS A 134 -2.60 -13.83 -24.49
N LYS A 135 -1.73 -13.97 -25.50
CA LYS A 135 -1.00 -15.21 -25.80
C LYS A 135 0.50 -15.07 -25.61
N THR A 136 1.00 -13.85 -25.58
CA THR A 136 2.42 -13.50 -25.45
C THR A 136 2.64 -12.49 -24.34
N ASP A 137 3.87 -12.35 -23.90
CA ASP A 137 4.24 -11.29 -22.94
C ASP A 137 4.08 -9.89 -23.57
N ASP A 138 4.23 -9.75 -24.88
CA ASP A 138 3.97 -8.47 -25.56
C ASP A 138 2.48 -8.09 -25.51
N ASP A 139 1.56 -9.06 -25.68
CA ASP A 139 0.14 -8.81 -25.50
C ASP A 139 -0.18 -8.40 -24.05
N ALA A 140 0.40 -9.11 -23.09
CA ALA A 140 0.22 -8.80 -21.67
C ALA A 140 0.76 -7.40 -21.32
N LYS A 141 1.91 -7.03 -21.89
CA LYS A 141 2.51 -5.70 -21.72
C LYS A 141 1.63 -4.60 -22.30
N ALA A 142 1.09 -4.80 -23.50
CA ALA A 142 0.17 -3.84 -24.12
C ALA A 142 -1.07 -3.61 -23.26
N LEU A 143 -1.71 -4.70 -22.83
CA LEU A 143 -2.85 -4.64 -21.91
C LEU A 143 -2.49 -3.97 -20.57
N GLY A 144 -1.30 -4.28 -20.02
CA GLY A 144 -0.82 -3.68 -18.79
C GLY A 144 -0.64 -2.17 -18.88
N VAL A 145 -0.10 -1.68 -19.99
CA VAL A 145 0.04 -0.24 -20.25
C VAL A 145 -1.34 0.42 -20.37
N GLU A 146 -2.24 -0.16 -21.15
CA GLU A 146 -3.59 0.36 -21.36
C GLU A 146 -4.36 0.44 -20.03
N TRP A 147 -4.41 -0.66 -19.28
CA TRP A 147 -5.10 -0.74 -17.99
C TRP A 147 -4.55 0.26 -16.99
N THR A 148 -3.21 0.28 -16.82
CA THR A 148 -2.56 1.19 -15.88
C THR A 148 -2.78 2.65 -16.25
N THR A 149 -2.76 2.98 -17.54
CA THR A 149 -3.04 4.34 -18.02
C THR A 149 -4.47 4.76 -17.67
N ALA A 150 -5.43 3.88 -17.90
CA ALA A 150 -6.84 4.13 -17.54
C ALA A 150 -7.02 4.32 -16.02
N GLN A 151 -6.41 3.45 -15.20
CA GLN A 151 -6.41 3.60 -13.73
C GLN A 151 -5.83 4.95 -13.30
N CYS A 152 -4.66 5.32 -13.81
CA CYS A 152 -4.02 6.59 -13.46
C CYS A 152 -4.85 7.79 -13.89
N GLN A 153 -5.45 7.74 -15.06
CA GLN A 153 -6.30 8.83 -15.56
C GLN A 153 -7.54 9.01 -14.70
N GLU A 154 -8.19 7.91 -14.30
CA GLU A 154 -9.36 7.96 -13.42
C GLU A 154 -8.98 8.51 -12.02
N LEU A 155 -7.89 8.03 -11.43
CA LEU A 155 -7.37 8.55 -10.17
C LEU A 155 -7.07 10.05 -10.26
N TYR A 156 -6.42 10.49 -11.33
CA TYR A 156 -6.12 11.91 -11.57
C TYR A 156 -7.39 12.75 -11.69
N ASN A 157 -8.38 12.28 -12.45
CA ASN A 157 -9.66 12.96 -12.62
C ASN A 157 -10.45 13.06 -11.31
N ALA A 158 -10.29 12.08 -10.41
CA ALA A 158 -10.85 12.09 -9.06
C ALA A 158 -10.06 12.98 -8.07
N GLY A 159 -9.00 13.67 -8.54
CA GLY A 159 -8.23 14.62 -7.72
C GLY A 159 -7.07 14.01 -6.93
N VAL A 160 -6.71 12.76 -7.20
CA VAL A 160 -5.52 12.13 -6.60
C VAL A 160 -4.27 12.78 -7.16
N LYS A 161 -3.43 13.33 -6.27
CA LYS A 161 -2.25 14.11 -6.65
C LYS A 161 -0.95 13.31 -6.72
N ASN A 162 -0.90 12.19 -6.02
CA ASN A 162 0.31 11.38 -5.89
C ASN A 162 -0.04 9.91 -6.15
N ILE A 163 0.75 9.25 -6.95
CA ILE A 163 0.64 7.81 -7.26
C ILE A 163 2.01 7.17 -6.99
N HIS A 164 2.01 6.05 -6.28
CA HIS A 164 3.18 5.23 -6.09
C HIS A 164 3.21 4.09 -7.11
N PHE A 165 4.32 3.93 -7.84
CA PHE A 165 4.50 2.82 -8.79
C PHE A 165 5.42 1.75 -8.20
N TYR A 166 4.92 0.52 -8.15
CA TYR A 166 5.73 -0.65 -7.82
C TYR A 166 6.45 -1.16 -9.07
N THR A 167 7.76 -0.95 -9.14
CA THR A 167 8.58 -1.24 -10.33
C THR A 167 9.46 -2.48 -10.19
N VAL A 168 9.18 -3.35 -9.22
CA VAL A 168 9.97 -4.56 -8.99
C VAL A 168 10.01 -5.42 -10.25
N SER A 169 11.21 -5.65 -10.76
CA SER A 169 11.47 -6.47 -11.96
C SER A 169 10.72 -6.00 -13.22
N ALA A 170 10.59 -4.69 -13.39
CA ALA A 170 10.09 -4.12 -14.65
C ALA A 170 11.12 -4.24 -15.76
#